data_2d4745330a9ba592d9b98496870d65e5
#
_entry.id   2d4745330a9ba592d9b98496870d65e5
#
_cell.length_a   1.000
_cell.length_b   1.000
_cell.length_c   1.000
_cell.angle_alpha   90.00
_cell.angle_beta   90.00
_cell.angle_gamma   90.00
#
_symmetry.space_group_name_H-M   'P 1'
#
loop_
_entity.id
_entity.type
_entity.pdbx_description
1 polymer ?
#
loop_
_entity_poly.entity_id
_entity_poly.type
_entity_poly.pdbx_seq_one_letter_code
_entity_poly.pdbx_strand_id
1 'polypeptide(L)'
;KSLFPRNLISKHWDIYPDNFKKSLFNSDKIKNFRSNDLSFKFNDSLEKGMLLRTKRALEKLTKITGREFIEKNKETMIGNPKTFYIDNEYYDYHDLFIIYFYHSLVSFLSEKRDKEIFFVCEIGGGYGGLIHRIKKNFPGAVCLLFDLPEQNYISNYYLKQLNPKAKVLNLESLMSMKKTKSLDSMKIERDDLKKFDYVILPGYLIEKIHNSFIDIFINTRSFMEMNLETVYFYFSE
;
A
#
# COMPACT_ATOMS: atom_id res chain seq x y z
N LYS A 1 13.45 -9.47 19.24
CA LYS A 1 13.85 -10.23 18.04
C LYS A 1 13.03 -9.64 16.90
N SER A 2 13.68 -9.24 15.78
CA SER A 2 13.00 -8.78 14.56
C SER A 2 12.08 -9.91 14.07
N LEU A 3 10.81 -9.61 13.85
CA LEU A 3 9.84 -10.54 13.25
C LEU A 3 10.15 -10.78 11.76
N PHE A 4 11.04 -9.97 11.19
CA PHE A 4 11.49 -10.09 9.81
C PHE A 4 12.88 -10.73 9.78
N PRO A 5 13.15 -11.74 8.95
CA PRO A 5 14.50 -12.19 8.72
C PRO A 5 15.35 -11.01 8.24
N ARG A 6 16.40 -10.65 8.98
CA ARG A 6 17.24 -9.46 8.68
C ARG A 6 17.85 -9.48 7.29
N ASN A 7 18.06 -10.64 6.72
CA ASN A 7 18.54 -10.82 5.35
C ASN A 7 17.54 -10.41 4.25
N LEU A 8 16.26 -10.32 4.58
CA LEU A 8 15.21 -9.87 3.65
C LEU A 8 14.91 -8.36 3.74
N ILE A 9 15.56 -7.65 4.65
CA ILE A 9 15.42 -6.20 4.78
C ILE A 9 16.60 -5.54 4.07
N SER A 10 16.36 -4.68 3.09
CA SER A 10 17.46 -3.91 2.49
C SER A 10 18.05 -2.94 3.51
N LYS A 11 19.36 -2.64 3.38
CA LYS A 11 20.06 -1.67 4.25
C LYS A 11 19.37 -0.30 4.30
N HIS A 12 18.65 0.06 3.27
CA HIS A 12 17.88 1.30 3.22
C HIS A 12 16.76 1.31 4.28
N TRP A 13 16.15 0.16 4.54
CA TRP A 13 15.05 0.01 5.49
C TRP A 13 15.50 -0.44 6.88
N ASP A 14 16.76 -0.90 7.05
CA ASP A 14 17.33 -1.32 8.35
C ASP A 14 17.37 -0.16 9.38
N ILE A 15 17.47 1.08 8.89
CA ILE A 15 17.54 2.30 9.71
C ILE A 15 16.14 2.75 10.21
N TYR A 16 15.09 2.32 9.52
CA TYR A 16 13.71 2.76 9.79
C TYR A 16 13.04 2.13 11.02
N PRO A 17 13.28 0.84 11.38
CA PRO A 17 12.49 0.16 12.41
C PRO A 17 12.51 0.85 13.77
N ASP A 18 13.63 1.40 14.22
CA ASP A 18 13.74 1.99 15.57
C ASP A 18 13.14 3.39 15.65
N ASN A 19 13.33 4.20 14.61
CA ASN A 19 12.72 5.54 14.51
C ASN A 19 11.23 5.45 14.22
N PHE A 20 10.82 4.47 13.42
CA PHE A 20 9.44 4.19 13.08
C PHE A 20 8.64 3.70 14.30
N LYS A 21 9.19 2.70 15.04
CA LYS A 21 8.55 2.18 16.27
C LYS A 21 8.28 3.27 17.27
N LYS A 22 9.26 4.13 17.55
CA LYS A 22 9.11 5.28 18.46
C LYS A 22 8.07 6.30 17.99
N SER A 23 7.82 6.35 16.69
CA SER A 23 6.88 7.31 16.08
C SER A 23 5.46 6.78 15.99
N LEU A 24 5.28 5.49 15.72
CA LEU A 24 3.96 4.87 15.55
C LEU A 24 3.15 4.75 16.83
N PHE A 25 3.81 4.63 17.98
CA PHE A 25 3.14 4.57 19.28
C PHE A 25 2.58 5.92 19.78
N ASN A 26 2.78 7.00 19.01
CA ASN A 26 2.20 8.30 19.31
C ASN A 26 0.97 8.52 18.44
N SER A 27 -0.22 8.66 19.07
CA SER A 27 -1.50 8.86 18.38
C SER A 27 -1.52 10.04 17.40
N ASP A 28 -0.75 11.10 17.68
CA ASP A 28 -0.72 12.27 16.82
C ASP A 28 0.18 12.07 15.59
N LYS A 29 1.22 11.26 15.72
CA LYS A 29 2.11 10.96 14.59
C LYS A 29 1.43 10.07 13.56
N ILE A 30 0.62 9.09 13.99
CA ILE A 30 -0.12 8.27 13.02
C ILE A 30 -1.19 9.08 12.28
N LYS A 31 -1.82 10.06 12.91
CA LYS A 31 -2.77 10.95 12.23
C LYS A 31 -2.12 11.79 11.13
N ASN A 32 -0.81 12.03 11.24
CA ASN A 32 -0.01 12.86 10.35
C ASN A 32 1.02 12.04 9.55
N PHE A 33 0.77 10.76 9.30
CA PHE A 33 1.77 9.87 8.70
C PHE A 33 2.21 10.27 7.30
N ARG A 34 1.42 11.06 6.56
CA ARG A 34 1.77 11.58 5.23
C ARG A 34 2.46 12.96 5.27
N SER A 35 2.38 13.71 6.36
CA SER A 35 3.03 15.00 6.51
C SER A 35 4.37 14.93 7.24
N ASN A 36 4.49 13.95 8.13
CA ASN A 36 5.72 13.71 8.87
C ASN A 36 6.60 12.71 8.11
N ASP A 37 7.91 12.80 8.31
CA ASP A 37 8.97 11.99 7.70
C ASP A 37 8.83 10.45 7.85
N LEU A 38 7.66 9.95 8.20
CA LEU A 38 7.42 8.51 8.38
C LEU A 38 7.39 7.76 7.04
N SER A 39 7.03 8.43 5.97
CA SER A 39 6.98 7.81 4.63
C SER A 39 7.90 8.48 3.61
N PHE A 40 8.26 9.77 3.79
CA PHE A 40 9.18 10.48 2.89
C PHE A 40 9.80 11.68 3.60
N LYS A 41 11.14 11.74 3.67
CA LYS A 41 11.88 12.92 4.13
C LYS A 41 11.84 14.01 3.07
N PHE A 42 11.02 15.03 3.26
CA PHE A 42 11.09 16.26 2.49
C PHE A 42 11.71 17.36 3.36
N ASN A 43 12.89 17.83 2.96
CA ASN A 43 13.49 19.01 3.56
C ASN A 43 12.73 20.27 3.12
N ASP A 44 12.51 21.23 4.04
CA ASP A 44 11.80 22.49 3.78
C ASP A 44 12.44 23.35 2.68
N SER A 45 13.76 23.22 2.45
CA SER A 45 14.46 23.89 1.34
C SER A 45 13.97 23.46 -0.05
N LEU A 46 13.17 22.41 -0.15
CA LEU A 46 12.63 21.85 -1.40
C LEU A 46 11.20 22.30 -1.73
N GLU A 47 10.57 23.15 -0.92
CA GLU A 47 9.15 23.47 -1.06
C GLU A 47 8.78 24.08 -2.42
N LYS A 48 9.56 25.08 -2.89
CA LYS A 48 9.38 25.66 -4.23
C LYS A 48 9.63 24.63 -5.34
N GLY A 49 10.63 23.77 -5.15
CA GLY A 49 10.93 22.69 -6.07
C GLY A 49 9.81 21.64 -6.12
N MET A 50 9.19 21.35 -5.00
CA MET A 50 8.07 20.37 -4.92
C MET A 50 6.79 20.91 -5.56
N LEU A 51 6.47 22.20 -5.38
CA LEU A 51 5.34 22.82 -6.10
C LEU A 51 5.51 22.68 -7.63
N LEU A 52 6.72 23.00 -8.15
CA LEU A 52 6.99 22.88 -9.58
C LEU A 52 6.91 21.42 -10.06
N ARG A 53 7.43 20.48 -9.28
CA ARG A 53 7.32 19.02 -9.57
C ARG A 53 5.86 18.58 -9.59
N THR A 54 5.05 19.02 -8.61
CA THR A 54 3.64 18.69 -8.54
C THR A 54 2.87 19.24 -9.74
N LYS A 55 3.12 20.50 -10.14
CA LYS A 55 2.55 21.10 -11.35
C LYS A 55 2.88 20.27 -12.60
N ARG A 56 4.16 19.96 -12.81
CA ARG A 56 4.61 19.15 -13.95
C ARG A 56 4.03 17.74 -13.96
N ALA A 57 3.93 17.12 -12.78
CA ALA A 57 3.31 15.80 -12.65
C ALA A 57 1.83 15.86 -13.01
N LEU A 58 1.11 16.87 -12.51
CA LEU A 58 -0.31 17.09 -12.80
C LEU A 58 -0.55 17.33 -14.29
N GLU A 59 0.26 18.21 -14.94
CA GLU A 59 0.17 18.47 -16.37
C GLU A 59 0.38 17.21 -17.21
N LYS A 60 1.43 16.42 -16.88
CA LYS A 60 1.70 15.16 -17.56
C LYS A 60 0.57 14.14 -17.37
N LEU A 61 0.14 13.98 -16.13
CA LEU A 61 -0.93 13.04 -15.80
C LEU A 61 -2.25 13.44 -16.49
N THR A 62 -2.59 14.74 -16.50
CA THR A 62 -3.77 15.25 -17.21
C THR A 62 -3.75 14.91 -18.71
N LYS A 63 -2.58 14.99 -19.35
CA LYS A 63 -2.44 14.59 -20.77
C LYS A 63 -2.66 13.09 -20.99
N ILE A 64 -2.33 12.25 -20.02
CA ILE A 64 -2.45 10.79 -20.12
C ILE A 64 -3.86 10.32 -19.78
N THR A 65 -4.45 10.85 -18.70
CA THR A 65 -5.68 10.30 -18.10
C THR A 65 -6.91 11.19 -18.27
N GLY A 66 -6.72 12.47 -18.59
CA GLY A 66 -7.74 13.51 -18.47
C GLY A 66 -7.89 14.02 -17.03
N ARG A 67 -8.35 15.27 -16.90
CA ARG A 67 -8.54 15.93 -15.59
C ARG A 67 -9.60 15.24 -14.75
N GLU A 68 -10.72 14.87 -15.36
CA GLU A 68 -11.83 14.20 -14.69
C GLU A 68 -11.41 12.91 -14.00
N PHE A 69 -10.56 12.11 -14.64
CA PHE A 69 -10.03 10.89 -14.04
C PHE A 69 -9.22 11.18 -12.77
N ILE A 70 -8.39 12.23 -12.79
CA ILE A 70 -7.60 12.65 -11.64
C ILE A 70 -8.51 13.05 -10.48
N GLU A 71 -9.48 13.95 -10.74
CA GLU A 71 -10.40 14.46 -9.71
C GLU A 71 -11.22 13.33 -9.06
N LYS A 72 -11.74 12.42 -9.87
CA LYS A 72 -12.49 11.25 -9.39
C LYS A 72 -11.66 10.32 -8.50
N ASN A 73 -10.35 10.25 -8.73
CA ASN A 73 -9.45 9.34 -8.06
C ASN A 73 -8.54 10.03 -7.04
N LYS A 74 -8.69 11.32 -6.80
CA LYS A 74 -7.99 12.01 -5.69
C LYS A 74 -8.32 11.35 -4.35
N GLU A 75 -7.33 11.30 -3.50
CA GLU A 75 -7.48 10.77 -2.16
C GLU A 75 -7.90 11.82 -1.14
N THR A 76 -8.33 11.31 -0.02
CA THR A 76 -8.71 12.10 1.15
C THR A 76 -7.49 12.71 1.84
N MET A 77 -7.74 13.66 2.74
CA MET A 77 -6.74 14.29 3.60
C MET A 77 -6.27 13.41 4.77
N ILE A 78 -6.68 12.13 4.80
CA ILE A 78 -6.25 11.18 5.86
C ILE A 78 -4.73 11.04 5.85
N GLY A 79 -4.13 11.13 7.03
CA GLY A 79 -2.68 11.14 7.19
C GLY A 79 -2.05 12.53 6.98
N ASN A 80 -2.86 13.56 6.77
CA ASN A 80 -2.43 14.96 6.63
C ASN A 80 -1.32 15.12 5.57
N PRO A 81 -1.59 14.82 4.28
CA PRO A 81 -0.60 14.92 3.22
C PRO A 81 -0.14 16.36 3.00
N LYS A 82 1.13 16.53 2.61
CA LYS A 82 1.62 17.83 2.13
C LYS A 82 1.06 18.10 0.74
N THR A 83 0.16 19.06 0.66
CA THR A 83 -0.53 19.43 -0.59
C THR A 83 -0.09 20.79 -1.11
N PHE A 84 -0.27 20.99 -2.41
CA PHE A 84 -0.02 22.25 -3.11
C PHE A 84 -1.30 22.73 -3.80
N TYR A 85 -1.59 24.02 -3.67
CA TYR A 85 -2.72 24.65 -4.34
C TYR A 85 -2.38 24.97 -5.79
N ILE A 86 -3.06 24.34 -6.73
CA ILE A 86 -2.82 24.44 -8.18
C ILE A 86 -4.19 24.44 -8.89
N ASP A 87 -4.44 25.41 -9.76
CA ASP A 87 -5.69 25.48 -10.55
C ASP A 87 -6.96 25.35 -9.71
N ASN A 88 -7.02 26.07 -8.60
CA ASN A 88 -8.16 26.11 -7.65
C ASN A 88 -8.41 24.81 -6.87
N GLU A 89 -7.42 23.86 -6.84
CA GLU A 89 -7.53 22.60 -6.16
C GLU A 89 -6.23 22.24 -5.43
N TYR A 90 -6.33 21.34 -4.42
CA TYR A 90 -5.18 20.84 -3.68
C TYR A 90 -4.72 19.49 -4.23
N TYR A 91 -3.39 19.35 -4.46
CA TYR A 91 -2.75 18.14 -4.96
C TYR A 91 -1.59 17.71 -4.08
N ASP A 92 -1.55 16.43 -3.76
CA ASP A 92 -0.38 15.76 -3.20
C ASP A 92 0.44 15.13 -4.34
N TYR A 93 1.74 15.42 -4.35
CA TYR A 93 2.66 14.89 -5.36
C TYR A 93 2.67 13.37 -5.42
N HIS A 94 2.71 12.72 -4.25
CA HIS A 94 2.72 11.26 -4.16
C HIS A 94 1.40 10.66 -4.65
N ASP A 95 0.29 11.30 -4.35
CA ASP A 95 -1.03 10.87 -4.78
C ASP A 95 -1.16 10.85 -6.30
N LEU A 96 -0.57 11.82 -7.01
CA LEU A 96 -0.55 11.83 -8.47
C LEU A 96 0.16 10.60 -9.06
N PHE A 97 1.21 10.08 -8.41
CA PHE A 97 1.85 8.84 -8.83
C PHE A 97 0.95 7.62 -8.61
N ILE A 98 0.26 7.56 -7.49
CA ILE A 98 -0.66 6.45 -7.22
C ILE A 98 -1.81 6.47 -8.23
N ILE A 99 -2.33 7.65 -8.61
CA ILE A 99 -3.34 7.80 -9.67
C ILE A 99 -2.79 7.30 -11.01
N TYR A 100 -1.53 7.62 -11.35
CA TYR A 100 -0.88 7.11 -12.56
C TYR A 100 -0.79 5.59 -12.57
N PHE A 101 -0.32 4.97 -11.48
CA PHE A 101 -0.25 3.52 -11.37
C PHE A 101 -1.63 2.87 -11.45
N TYR A 102 -2.62 3.46 -10.75
CA TYR A 102 -3.99 2.98 -10.85
C TYR A 102 -4.52 3.03 -12.29
N HIS A 103 -4.32 4.15 -12.99
CA HIS A 103 -4.70 4.28 -14.40
C HIS A 103 -4.05 3.19 -15.27
N SER A 104 -2.77 2.91 -15.06
CA SER A 104 -2.05 1.88 -15.81
C SER A 104 -2.58 0.46 -15.59
N LEU A 105 -3.29 0.24 -14.48
CA LEU A 105 -3.87 -1.07 -14.13
C LEU A 105 -5.34 -1.21 -14.55
N VAL A 106 -6.02 -0.12 -14.91
CA VAL A 106 -7.48 -0.13 -15.16
C VAL A 106 -7.88 -1.13 -16.23
N SER A 107 -7.10 -1.29 -17.31
CA SER A 107 -7.39 -2.28 -18.37
C SER A 107 -7.40 -3.70 -17.83
N PHE A 108 -6.33 -4.10 -17.13
CA PHE A 108 -6.20 -5.43 -16.52
C PHE A 108 -7.27 -5.71 -15.46
N LEU A 109 -7.58 -4.70 -14.65
CA LEU A 109 -8.64 -4.80 -13.64
C LEU A 109 -10.02 -4.92 -14.29
N SER A 110 -10.24 -4.25 -15.42
CA SER A 110 -11.52 -4.29 -16.14
C SER A 110 -11.81 -5.66 -16.73
N GLU A 111 -10.79 -6.44 -17.10
CA GLU A 111 -10.94 -7.84 -17.54
C GLU A 111 -11.48 -8.76 -16.42
N LYS A 112 -11.34 -8.35 -15.17
CA LYS A 112 -11.82 -9.10 -14.01
C LYS A 112 -13.17 -8.58 -13.46
N ARG A 113 -13.75 -7.55 -14.09
CA ARG A 113 -14.95 -6.86 -13.58
C ARG A 113 -16.16 -7.78 -13.37
N ASP A 114 -16.31 -8.77 -14.25
CA ASP A 114 -17.44 -9.71 -14.20
C ASP A 114 -17.21 -10.87 -13.23
N LYS A 115 -16.01 -10.95 -12.62
CA LYS A 115 -15.76 -11.91 -11.56
C LYS A 115 -16.39 -11.43 -10.26
N GLU A 116 -17.16 -12.28 -9.61
CA GLU A 116 -17.71 -12.01 -8.28
C GLU A 116 -16.61 -11.73 -7.27
N ILE A 117 -15.51 -12.50 -7.32
CA ILE A 117 -14.33 -12.36 -6.47
C ILE A 117 -13.07 -12.60 -7.29
N PHE A 118 -12.12 -11.68 -7.20
CA PHE A 118 -10.76 -11.83 -7.73
C PHE A 118 -9.72 -11.25 -6.76
N PHE A 119 -8.49 -11.70 -6.85
CA PHE A 119 -7.43 -11.38 -5.90
C PHE A 119 -6.36 -10.50 -6.52
N VAL A 120 -6.09 -9.37 -5.87
CA VAL A 120 -5.04 -8.44 -6.25
C VAL A 120 -4.01 -8.38 -5.13
N CYS A 121 -2.76 -8.66 -5.44
CA CYS A 121 -1.65 -8.68 -4.49
C CYS A 121 -0.67 -7.54 -4.81
N GLU A 122 -0.44 -6.65 -3.86
CA GLU A 122 0.58 -5.59 -3.95
C GLU A 122 1.71 -5.83 -2.95
N ILE A 123 2.96 -5.85 -3.45
CA ILE A 123 4.16 -5.92 -2.64
C ILE A 123 4.72 -4.52 -2.42
N GLY A 124 4.90 -4.14 -1.15
CA GLY A 124 5.46 -2.84 -0.78
C GLY A 124 4.55 -1.67 -1.11
N GLY A 125 3.24 -1.82 -0.91
CA GLY A 125 2.24 -0.80 -1.24
C GLY A 125 2.13 0.34 -0.22
N GLY A 126 3.02 0.40 0.78
CA GLY A 126 3.09 1.47 1.76
C GLY A 126 1.81 1.60 2.57
N TYR A 127 1.19 2.78 2.56
CA TYR A 127 -0.04 3.00 3.32
C TYR A 127 -1.31 2.43 2.67
N GLY A 128 -1.21 1.81 1.48
CA GLY A 128 -2.34 1.15 0.83
C GLY A 128 -3.18 2.04 -0.08
N GLY A 129 -2.64 3.17 -0.55
CA GLY A 129 -3.36 4.10 -1.42
C GLY A 129 -3.80 3.50 -2.75
N LEU A 130 -2.99 2.62 -3.36
CA LEU A 130 -3.32 1.97 -4.62
C LEU A 130 -4.40 0.90 -4.44
N ILE A 131 -4.22 -0.01 -3.48
CA ILE A 131 -5.23 -1.06 -3.22
C ILE A 131 -6.58 -0.48 -2.78
N HIS A 132 -6.58 0.68 -2.09
CA HIS A 132 -7.81 1.37 -1.78
C HIS A 132 -8.57 1.79 -3.05
N ARG A 133 -7.89 2.40 -4.02
CA ARG A 133 -8.50 2.80 -5.31
C ARG A 133 -9.01 1.60 -6.08
N ILE A 134 -8.25 0.51 -6.08
CA ILE A 134 -8.68 -0.74 -6.71
C ILE A 134 -9.98 -1.22 -6.05
N LYS A 135 -10.01 -1.37 -4.74
CA LYS A 135 -11.21 -1.82 -4.01
C LYS A 135 -12.41 -0.90 -4.21
N LYS A 136 -12.19 0.41 -4.17
CA LYS A 136 -13.25 1.42 -4.37
C LYS A 136 -13.94 1.29 -5.73
N ASN A 137 -13.17 1.01 -6.79
CA ASN A 137 -13.69 0.97 -8.16
C ASN A 137 -14.01 -0.46 -8.64
N PHE A 138 -13.50 -1.48 -7.95
CA PHE A 138 -13.71 -2.91 -8.21
C PHE A 138 -14.10 -3.63 -6.92
N PRO A 139 -15.39 -3.56 -6.52
CA PRO A 139 -15.85 -4.12 -5.22
C PRO A 139 -15.59 -5.62 -5.06
N GLY A 140 -15.54 -6.40 -6.15
CA GLY A 140 -15.19 -7.82 -6.15
C GLY A 140 -13.72 -8.12 -5.86
N ALA A 141 -12.83 -7.11 -5.87
CA ALA A 141 -11.43 -7.31 -5.54
C ALA A 141 -11.23 -7.63 -4.05
N VAL A 142 -10.52 -8.70 -3.75
CA VAL A 142 -9.88 -8.95 -2.45
C VAL A 142 -8.45 -8.45 -2.57
N CYS A 143 -8.11 -7.38 -1.84
CA CYS A 143 -6.83 -6.70 -1.98
C CYS A 143 -5.85 -7.18 -0.90
N LEU A 144 -4.76 -7.84 -1.33
CA LEU A 144 -3.67 -8.29 -0.47
C LEU A 144 -2.55 -7.25 -0.52
N LEU A 145 -2.05 -6.87 0.64
CA LEU A 145 -0.91 -5.98 0.81
C LEU A 145 0.15 -6.66 1.65
N PHE A 146 1.32 -6.86 1.07
CA PHE A 146 2.48 -7.38 1.76
C PHE A 146 3.55 -6.29 1.89
N ASP A 147 3.87 -5.95 3.12
CA ASP A 147 4.85 -4.90 3.41
C ASP A 147 5.59 -5.18 4.72
N LEU A 148 6.44 -4.26 5.15
CA LEU A 148 7.04 -4.28 6.47
C LEU A 148 5.96 -4.21 7.56
N PRO A 149 6.13 -4.87 8.71
CA PRO A 149 5.14 -4.84 9.79
C PRO A 149 4.73 -3.42 10.22
N GLU A 150 5.67 -2.49 10.19
CA GLU A 150 5.46 -1.08 10.52
C GLU A 150 4.57 -0.38 9.49
N GLN A 151 4.79 -0.65 8.20
CA GLN A 151 3.94 -0.13 7.11
C GLN A 151 2.54 -0.74 7.17
N ASN A 152 2.43 -2.02 7.50
CA ASN A 152 1.15 -2.70 7.68
C ASN A 152 0.30 -2.07 8.80
N TYR A 153 0.93 -1.53 9.84
CA TYR A 153 0.23 -0.78 10.87
C TYR A 153 -0.38 0.51 10.33
N ILE A 154 0.37 1.27 9.52
CA ILE A 154 -0.10 2.49 8.86
C ILE A 154 -1.21 2.18 7.86
N SER A 155 -1.04 1.18 7.02
CA SER A 155 -2.05 0.82 6.02
C SER A 155 -3.35 0.33 6.66
N ASN A 156 -3.27 -0.45 7.75
CA ASN A 156 -4.45 -0.84 8.51
C ASN A 156 -5.18 0.38 9.11
N TYR A 157 -4.45 1.32 9.70
CA TYR A 157 -5.03 2.58 10.19
C TYR A 157 -5.70 3.35 9.06
N TYR A 158 -5.00 3.59 7.95
CA TYR A 158 -5.49 4.36 6.82
C TYR A 158 -6.77 3.77 6.21
N LEU A 159 -6.76 2.48 5.91
CA LEU A 159 -7.90 1.79 5.29
C LEU A 159 -9.11 1.75 6.22
N LYS A 160 -8.89 1.63 7.52
CA LYS A 160 -9.97 1.72 8.53
C LYS A 160 -10.52 3.13 8.69
N GLN A 161 -9.70 4.17 8.54
CA GLN A 161 -10.18 5.55 8.53
C GLN A 161 -11.03 5.85 7.30
N LEU A 162 -10.67 5.31 6.13
CA LEU A 162 -11.44 5.43 4.89
C LEU A 162 -12.78 4.71 4.95
N ASN A 163 -12.79 3.51 5.48
CA ASN A 163 -14.00 2.70 5.65
C ASN A 163 -13.94 1.90 6.94
N PRO A 164 -14.54 2.42 8.04
CA PRO A 164 -14.59 1.72 9.32
C PRO A 164 -15.27 0.35 9.27
N LYS A 165 -16.14 0.12 8.28
CA LYS A 165 -16.85 -1.15 8.07
C LYS A 165 -16.05 -2.14 7.23
N ALA A 166 -14.93 -1.74 6.64
CA ALA A 166 -14.11 -2.63 5.83
C ALA A 166 -13.66 -3.86 6.63
N LYS A 167 -13.78 -5.02 6.02
CA LYS A 167 -13.32 -6.29 6.58
C LYS A 167 -11.82 -6.42 6.31
N VAL A 168 -11.00 -6.13 7.31
CA VAL A 168 -9.54 -6.19 7.21
C VAL A 168 -9.01 -7.38 7.98
N LEU A 169 -8.25 -8.24 7.30
CA LEU A 169 -7.47 -9.31 7.92
C LEU A 169 -6.04 -8.82 8.10
N ASN A 170 -5.58 -8.75 9.35
CA ASN A 170 -4.19 -8.50 9.70
C ASN A 170 -3.56 -9.76 10.32
N LEU A 171 -2.26 -9.71 10.65
CA LEU A 171 -1.55 -10.85 11.20
C LEU A 171 -2.19 -11.41 12.48
N GLU A 172 -2.57 -10.54 13.42
CA GLU A 172 -3.19 -10.95 14.69
C GLU A 172 -4.52 -11.67 14.46
N SER A 173 -5.38 -11.10 13.61
CA SER A 173 -6.65 -11.70 13.24
C SER A 173 -6.48 -13.02 12.48
N LEU A 174 -5.45 -13.12 11.64
CA LEU A 174 -5.11 -14.35 10.91
C LEU A 174 -4.69 -15.46 11.87
N MET A 175 -3.78 -15.16 12.81
CA MET A 175 -3.32 -16.12 13.81
C MET A 175 -4.49 -16.61 14.69
N SER A 176 -5.35 -15.70 15.11
CA SER A 176 -6.56 -16.02 15.86
C SER A 176 -7.50 -16.91 15.06
N MET A 177 -7.76 -16.59 13.80
CA MET A 177 -8.62 -17.36 12.90
C MET A 177 -8.07 -18.78 12.67
N LYS A 178 -6.76 -18.91 12.48
CA LYS A 178 -6.10 -20.22 12.30
C LYS A 178 -5.86 -20.97 13.60
N LYS A 179 -6.18 -20.38 14.76
CA LYS A 179 -5.96 -20.96 16.11
C LYS A 179 -4.50 -21.42 16.31
N THR A 180 -3.54 -20.70 15.76
CA THR A 180 -2.11 -21.04 15.81
C THR A 180 -1.31 -19.95 16.50
N LYS A 181 -0.25 -20.36 17.18
CA LYS A 181 0.79 -19.48 17.73
C LYS A 181 2.08 -19.52 16.93
N SER A 182 2.19 -20.44 15.96
CA SER A 182 3.35 -20.59 15.08
C SER A 182 2.99 -20.24 13.64
N LEU A 183 3.90 -19.56 12.97
CA LEU A 183 3.80 -19.23 11.55
C LEU A 183 4.36 -20.34 10.65
N ASP A 184 5.17 -21.25 11.20
CA ASP A 184 5.94 -22.23 10.40
C ASP A 184 5.02 -23.20 9.64
N SER A 185 3.98 -23.70 10.30
CA SER A 185 3.01 -24.64 9.72
C SER A 185 1.78 -23.94 9.11
N MET A 186 1.75 -22.60 9.08
CA MET A 186 0.61 -21.86 8.58
C MET A 186 0.52 -21.99 7.06
N LYS A 187 -0.68 -22.31 6.57
CA LYS A 187 -1.07 -22.19 5.16
C LYS A 187 -2.26 -21.24 5.06
N ILE A 188 -2.23 -20.38 4.08
CA ILE A 188 -3.27 -19.39 3.81
C ILE A 188 -3.93 -19.77 2.49
N GLU A 189 -5.16 -20.22 2.59
CA GLU A 189 -5.92 -20.68 1.45
C GLU A 189 -6.86 -19.59 0.91
N ARG A 190 -7.23 -19.69 -0.35
CA ARG A 190 -8.16 -18.77 -1.00
C ARG A 190 -9.44 -18.52 -0.18
N ASP A 191 -10.00 -19.59 0.37
CA ASP A 191 -11.25 -19.54 1.15
C ASP A 191 -11.11 -18.81 2.48
N ASP A 192 -9.91 -18.77 3.03
CA ASP A 192 -9.63 -17.97 4.23
C ASP A 192 -9.81 -16.48 3.96
N LEU A 193 -9.52 -16.03 2.73
CA LEU A 193 -9.36 -14.63 2.37
C LEU A 193 -10.59 -14.03 1.68
N LYS A 194 -11.38 -14.82 0.95
CA LYS A 194 -12.48 -14.32 0.09
C LYS A 194 -13.54 -13.46 0.79
N LYS A 195 -13.64 -13.52 2.11
CA LYS A 195 -14.61 -12.76 2.90
C LYS A 195 -14.09 -11.37 3.35
N PHE A 196 -12.83 -11.06 3.05
CA PHE A 196 -12.20 -9.79 3.44
C PHE A 196 -12.13 -8.81 2.26
N ASP A 197 -12.14 -7.54 2.58
CA ASP A 197 -11.90 -6.47 1.62
C ASP A 197 -10.40 -6.27 1.42
N TYR A 198 -9.66 -6.31 2.54
CA TYR A 198 -8.21 -6.14 2.59
C TYR A 198 -7.57 -7.22 3.44
N VAL A 199 -6.42 -7.70 2.99
CA VAL A 199 -5.54 -8.62 3.70
C VAL A 199 -4.18 -7.96 3.82
N ILE A 200 -3.77 -7.59 5.03
CA ILE A 200 -2.55 -6.79 5.30
C ILE A 200 -1.61 -7.64 6.13
N LEU A 201 -0.57 -8.14 5.50
CA LEU A 201 0.33 -9.10 6.12
C LEU A 201 1.81 -8.72 5.92
N PRO A 202 2.69 -9.10 6.86
CA PRO A 202 4.13 -8.98 6.67
C PRO A 202 4.61 -9.67 5.40
N GLY A 203 5.55 -9.04 4.67
CA GLY A 203 6.02 -9.50 3.38
C GLY A 203 6.49 -10.96 3.34
N TYR A 204 7.13 -11.45 4.41
CA TYR A 204 7.59 -12.83 4.50
C TYR A 204 6.45 -13.87 4.54
N LEU A 205 5.21 -13.46 4.79
CA LEU A 205 4.07 -14.39 4.80
C LEU A 205 3.52 -14.68 3.40
N ILE A 206 4.09 -14.10 2.35
CA ILE A 206 3.71 -14.45 0.99
C ILE A 206 3.96 -15.93 0.69
N GLU A 207 5.06 -16.50 1.22
CA GLU A 207 5.38 -17.94 1.11
C GLU A 207 4.32 -18.88 1.74
N LYS A 208 3.46 -18.33 2.61
CA LYS A 208 2.36 -19.09 3.24
C LYS A 208 1.08 -19.07 2.41
N ILE A 209 1.03 -18.26 1.35
CA ILE A 209 -0.09 -18.24 0.42
C ILE A 209 0.03 -19.45 -0.49
N HIS A 210 -1.01 -20.24 -0.55
CA HIS A 210 -1.05 -21.35 -1.50
C HIS A 210 -1.11 -20.82 -2.93
N ASN A 211 -0.16 -21.26 -3.76
CA ASN A 211 0.02 -20.82 -5.14
C ASN A 211 -1.26 -20.89 -5.97
N SER A 212 -1.36 -20.01 -6.96
CA SER A 212 -2.34 -20.06 -8.05
C SER A 212 -3.69 -19.36 -7.87
N PHE A 213 -3.95 -18.61 -6.80
CA PHE A 213 -5.21 -17.87 -6.73
C PHE A 213 -5.09 -16.35 -6.88
N ILE A 214 -3.88 -15.81 -6.96
CA ILE A 214 -3.67 -14.38 -7.23
C ILE A 214 -3.94 -14.11 -8.71
N ASP A 215 -4.91 -13.24 -9.00
CA ASP A 215 -5.27 -12.85 -10.37
C ASP A 215 -4.38 -11.74 -10.92
N ILE A 216 -3.94 -10.81 -10.07
CA ILE A 216 -3.09 -9.68 -10.44
C ILE A 216 -2.04 -9.46 -9.35
N PHE A 217 -0.77 -9.49 -9.76
CA PHE A 217 0.36 -9.18 -8.89
C PHE A 217 0.93 -7.81 -9.25
N ILE A 218 1.16 -6.97 -8.25
CA ILE A 218 1.58 -5.57 -8.43
C ILE A 218 2.82 -5.29 -7.60
N ASN A 219 3.81 -4.68 -8.24
CA ASN A 219 4.85 -3.93 -7.56
C ASN A 219 5.06 -2.61 -8.29
N THR A 220 4.82 -1.51 -7.61
CA THR A 220 4.91 -0.19 -8.24
C THR A 220 6.30 0.42 -8.12
N ARG A 221 7.02 0.22 -7.01
CA ARG A 221 8.33 0.84 -6.78
C ARG A 221 9.23 0.08 -5.80
N SER A 222 8.67 -0.68 -4.89
CA SER A 222 9.43 -1.20 -3.73
C SER A 222 10.57 -2.14 -4.12
N PHE A 223 10.49 -2.85 -5.25
CA PHE A 223 11.59 -3.69 -5.74
C PHE A 223 12.87 -2.90 -6.04
N MET A 224 12.76 -1.62 -6.39
CA MET A 224 13.93 -0.74 -6.59
C MET A 224 14.69 -0.45 -5.28
N GLU A 225 14.05 -0.64 -4.15
CA GLU A 225 14.57 -0.35 -2.82
C GLU A 225 14.97 -1.63 -2.07
N MET A 226 14.69 -2.79 -2.64
CA MET A 226 15.01 -4.10 -2.07
C MET A 226 16.34 -4.61 -2.60
N ASN A 227 17.01 -5.49 -1.83
CA ASN A 227 18.14 -6.25 -2.34
C ASN A 227 17.65 -7.35 -3.30
N LEU A 228 18.56 -7.84 -4.15
CA LEU A 228 18.21 -8.85 -5.16
C LEU A 228 17.67 -10.15 -4.54
N GLU A 229 18.19 -10.57 -3.39
CA GLU A 229 17.72 -11.77 -2.70
C GLU A 229 16.25 -11.66 -2.30
N THR A 230 15.85 -10.48 -1.79
CA THR A 230 14.45 -10.20 -1.44
C THR A 230 13.57 -10.18 -2.68
N VAL A 231 14.03 -9.59 -3.78
CA VAL A 231 13.29 -9.57 -5.05
C VAL A 231 13.12 -11.00 -5.58
N TYR A 232 14.20 -11.81 -5.60
CA TYR A 232 14.13 -13.22 -6.00
C TYR A 232 13.18 -14.02 -5.12
N PHE A 233 13.17 -13.80 -3.81
CA PHE A 233 12.21 -14.43 -2.90
C PHE A 233 10.75 -14.18 -3.37
N TYR A 234 10.38 -12.95 -3.70
CA TYR A 234 9.03 -12.65 -4.17
C TYR A 234 8.70 -13.25 -5.56
N PHE A 235 9.70 -13.51 -6.38
CA PHE A 235 9.48 -14.16 -7.69
C PHE A 235 9.46 -15.69 -7.61
N SER A 236 9.96 -16.29 -6.53
CA SER A 236 9.96 -17.74 -6.32
C SER A 236 8.66 -18.25 -5.72
N GLU A 237 7.88 -17.38 -5.12
CA GLU A 237 6.60 -17.67 -4.46
C GLU A 237 5.41 -17.31 -5.36
#